data_ad489fbb4a7050fd4e0502ff276c6309
#
_entry.id   ad489fbb4a7050fd4e0502ff276c6309
#
_cell.length_a   1.000
_cell.length_b   1.000
_cell.length_c   1.000
_cell.angle_alpha   90.00
_cell.angle_beta   90.00
_cell.angle_gamma   90.00
#
_symmetry.space_group_name_H-M   'P 1'
#
loop_
_entity.id
_entity.type
_entity.pdbx_description
1 polymer ?
#
loop_
_entity_poly.entity_id
_entity_poly.type
_entity_poly.pdbx_seq_one_letter_code
_entity_poly.pdbx_strand_id
1 'polypeptide(L)'
;MSSAGEQAALRGQCTVFLTGHGPVSAAGLLASISPDTAVDRYGDGGVVAELEAEIAELLGKSAAAFLPSGTMAQQSVLRVHADRRQRQTVVFHPMCHLQQHEGQAFQRLHGLTGRPVGDADRLMNIDDLTPIAEPPAALLIELPQRDLGGQQPDWPDLLAQAEWARGRGSAVHLDGARLWESAAGYGKPLREIAALFDSVYVSFYKGIGALAGCCVAGSADILAEVREWRHRMGGTLFGLWPNAASALSCLRRRLPLMPEYLSHAREIAAMLRDMAGVRVVPDPPQVPMMHLLLSTTQERFAAAARRLAIERRIWTWPTAVPTGDPAVQRVELSVGDATRALSPAQVGEIIATLLALSRLLDGQIAHSHCSGHHNARVHPAQPEPAADPGVDEPHRVGPEALDELRAAGVRRLADPQHGVTHREQAPCREVVHAEVQIEVELIPGQCHPLGPSGDQFGQPGVDHRHLLVRVCRAVRCAGAAAGEPVVPLEPGDLVQDRLLRQVPPARLRAADEQYQPAAVLRGLADMAETGLQMLTRQMLHNPDSRQPAPDWPTDILPPHGRAI
;
A
#
# COMPACT_ATOMS: atom_id res chain seq x y z
N MET A 1 10.50 15.81 4.35
CA MET A 1 9.17 15.21 4.57
C MET A 1 9.02 14.92 6.06
N SER A 2 7.92 15.31 6.68
CA SER A 2 7.63 15.03 8.10
C SER A 2 7.49 13.51 8.28
N SER A 3 7.98 12.94 9.39
CA SER A 3 7.84 11.52 9.67
C SER A 3 6.37 11.15 9.89
N ALA A 4 5.98 9.90 9.62
CA ALA A 4 4.60 9.43 9.84
C ALA A 4 4.14 9.63 11.30
N GLY A 5 5.07 9.49 12.27
CA GLY A 5 4.79 9.75 13.68
C GLY A 5 4.49 11.22 13.98
N GLU A 6 5.19 12.13 13.34
CA GLU A 6 4.98 13.58 13.49
C GLU A 6 3.62 14.00 12.91
N GLN A 7 3.23 13.45 11.76
CA GLN A 7 1.91 13.66 11.16
C GLN A 7 0.78 13.12 12.05
N ALA A 8 0.95 11.94 12.64
CA ALA A 8 -0.04 11.35 13.54
C ALA A 8 -0.21 12.19 14.81
N ALA A 9 0.89 12.67 15.41
CA ALA A 9 0.87 13.56 16.56
C ALA A 9 0.17 14.90 16.26
N LEU A 10 0.49 15.49 15.12
CA LEU A 10 -0.13 16.75 14.67
C LEU A 10 -1.64 16.56 14.40
N ARG A 11 -2.03 15.47 13.74
CA ARG A 11 -3.44 15.12 13.52
C ARG A 11 -4.19 14.98 14.84
N GLY A 12 -3.56 14.38 15.86
CA GLY A 12 -4.16 14.24 17.20
C GLY A 12 -4.43 15.55 17.93
N GLN A 13 -3.77 16.65 17.54
CA GLN A 13 -3.98 17.98 18.09
C GLN A 13 -5.08 18.78 17.37
N CYS A 14 -5.53 18.33 16.19
CA CYS A 14 -6.56 19.00 15.42
C CYS A 14 -7.95 18.74 15.99
N THR A 15 -8.82 19.74 15.88
CA THR A 15 -10.21 19.68 16.35
C THR A 15 -11.24 19.75 15.22
N VAL A 16 -10.81 20.19 14.04
CA VAL A 16 -11.62 20.25 12.82
C VAL A 16 -11.02 19.32 11.78
N PHE A 17 -11.85 18.50 11.14
CA PHE A 17 -11.44 17.53 10.12
C PHE A 17 -12.24 17.75 8.84
N LEU A 18 -11.55 18.05 7.75
CA LEU A 18 -12.19 18.44 6.50
C LEU A 18 -12.82 17.26 5.76
N THR A 19 -12.26 16.06 5.88
CA THR A 19 -12.65 14.91 5.06
C THR A 19 -13.03 13.68 5.90
N GLY A 20 -14.03 12.93 5.43
CA GLY A 20 -14.47 11.66 5.96
C GLY A 20 -15.18 11.74 7.31
N HIS A 21 -14.93 10.74 8.14
CA HIS A 21 -15.59 10.60 9.46
C HIS A 21 -14.81 11.25 10.61
N GLY A 22 -13.66 11.88 10.31
CA GLY A 22 -12.78 12.43 11.34
C GLY A 22 -11.89 11.37 12.02
N PRO A 23 -11.28 11.71 13.15
CA PRO A 23 -10.45 10.80 13.90
C PRO A 23 -11.30 9.77 14.65
N VAL A 24 -10.90 8.52 14.56
CA VAL A 24 -11.49 7.44 15.37
C VAL A 24 -10.39 6.87 16.25
N SER A 25 -10.59 6.86 17.56
CA SER A 25 -9.66 6.21 18.50
C SER A 25 -9.93 4.71 18.57
N ALA A 26 -8.91 3.93 18.92
CA ALA A 26 -9.08 2.49 19.16
C ALA A 26 -10.16 2.24 20.25
N ALA A 27 -10.15 3.03 21.32
CA ALA A 27 -11.16 2.95 22.36
C ALA A 27 -12.58 3.23 21.82
N GLY A 28 -12.74 4.24 20.94
CA GLY A 28 -14.02 4.56 20.32
C GLY A 28 -14.53 3.46 19.39
N LEU A 29 -13.62 2.82 18.64
CA LEU A 29 -13.96 1.66 17.81
C LEU A 29 -14.38 0.45 18.64
N LEU A 30 -13.63 0.15 19.70
CA LEU A 30 -13.98 -0.95 20.62
C LEU A 30 -15.28 -0.68 21.37
N ALA A 31 -15.53 0.56 21.81
CA ALA A 31 -16.77 0.96 22.46
C ALA A 31 -18.01 0.87 21.54
N SER A 32 -17.83 0.84 20.23
CA SER A 32 -18.92 0.62 19.26
C SER A 32 -19.37 -0.85 19.16
N ILE A 33 -18.63 -1.78 19.75
CA ILE A 33 -18.93 -3.20 19.78
C ILE A 33 -19.70 -3.52 21.07
N SER A 34 -20.88 -4.15 20.93
CA SER A 34 -21.66 -4.57 22.10
C SER A 34 -20.89 -5.59 22.95
N PRO A 35 -20.88 -5.48 24.28
CA PRO A 35 -20.28 -6.50 25.15
C PRO A 35 -20.94 -7.88 25.00
N ASP A 36 -22.20 -7.92 24.55
CA ASP A 36 -22.96 -9.16 24.34
C ASP A 36 -22.77 -9.73 22.93
N THR A 37 -21.77 -9.24 22.15
CA THR A 37 -21.51 -9.72 20.80
C THR A 37 -21.18 -11.21 20.81
N ALA A 38 -21.95 -12.01 20.07
CA ALA A 38 -21.69 -13.44 19.88
C ALA A 38 -20.43 -13.60 19.01
N VAL A 39 -19.44 -14.33 19.54
CA VAL A 39 -18.17 -14.57 18.84
C VAL A 39 -18.30 -15.68 17.81
N ASP A 40 -17.55 -15.57 16.71
CA ASP A 40 -17.36 -16.64 15.73
C ASP A 40 -16.19 -17.55 16.13
N ARG A 41 -16.08 -18.67 15.44
CA ARG A 41 -14.89 -19.51 15.48
C ARG A 41 -14.48 -19.89 14.06
N TYR A 42 -13.30 -19.43 13.63
CA TYR A 42 -12.78 -19.60 12.27
C TYR A 42 -13.70 -19.05 11.16
N GLY A 43 -14.47 -18.03 11.48
CA GLY A 43 -15.43 -17.42 10.57
C GLY A 43 -16.80 -18.07 10.55
N ASP A 44 -17.07 -19.02 11.45
CA ASP A 44 -18.36 -19.69 11.54
C ASP A 44 -19.16 -19.22 12.78
N GLY A 45 -20.42 -18.88 12.54
CA GLY A 45 -21.36 -18.48 13.60
C GLY A 45 -21.19 -17.05 14.11
N GLY A 46 -21.85 -16.75 15.22
CA GLY A 46 -21.80 -15.46 15.89
C GLY A 46 -22.15 -14.28 14.99
N VAL A 47 -21.58 -13.14 15.29
CA VAL A 47 -21.81 -11.88 14.54
C VAL A 47 -21.30 -11.92 13.10
N VAL A 48 -20.39 -12.84 12.77
CA VAL A 48 -19.95 -13.04 11.38
C VAL A 48 -21.10 -13.58 10.53
N ALA A 49 -21.79 -14.61 11.01
CA ALA A 49 -22.96 -15.16 10.32
C ALA A 49 -24.11 -14.14 10.24
N GLU A 50 -24.33 -13.33 11.30
CA GLU A 50 -25.30 -12.24 11.29
C GLU A 50 -25.00 -11.22 10.20
N LEU A 51 -23.74 -10.75 10.12
CA LEU A 51 -23.31 -9.81 9.09
C LEU A 51 -23.44 -10.41 7.69
N GLU A 52 -23.00 -11.65 7.47
CA GLU A 52 -23.13 -12.34 6.18
C GLU A 52 -24.59 -12.44 5.73
N ALA A 53 -25.51 -12.77 6.64
CA ALA A 53 -26.94 -12.84 6.36
C ALA A 53 -27.51 -11.46 6.00
N GLU A 54 -27.19 -10.40 6.75
CA GLU A 54 -27.65 -9.03 6.47
C GLU A 54 -27.13 -8.52 5.12
N ILE A 55 -25.87 -8.80 4.78
CA ILE A 55 -25.30 -8.41 3.48
C ILE A 55 -25.96 -9.18 2.33
N ALA A 56 -26.19 -10.49 2.50
CA ALA A 56 -26.89 -11.27 1.48
C ALA A 56 -28.30 -10.71 1.22
N GLU A 57 -29.04 -10.36 2.28
CA GLU A 57 -30.38 -9.77 2.18
C GLU A 57 -30.35 -8.39 1.52
N LEU A 58 -29.46 -7.47 1.97
CA LEU A 58 -29.33 -6.12 1.43
C LEU A 58 -29.02 -6.13 -0.07
N LEU A 59 -28.17 -7.07 -0.49
CA LEU A 59 -27.75 -7.19 -1.91
C LEU A 59 -28.65 -8.13 -2.72
N GLY A 60 -29.67 -8.77 -2.10
CA GLY A 60 -30.55 -9.72 -2.79
C GLY A 60 -29.78 -10.93 -3.35
N LYS A 61 -28.73 -11.39 -2.69
CA LYS A 61 -27.93 -12.56 -3.04
C LYS A 61 -28.26 -13.73 -2.13
N SER A 62 -28.00 -14.96 -2.61
CA SER A 62 -28.33 -16.16 -1.82
C SER A 62 -27.36 -16.42 -0.65
N ALA A 63 -26.15 -15.82 -0.70
CA ALA A 63 -25.16 -15.94 0.36
C ALA A 63 -24.17 -14.77 0.32
N ALA A 64 -23.49 -14.55 1.46
CA ALA A 64 -22.29 -13.72 1.55
C ALA A 64 -21.19 -14.45 2.33
N ALA A 65 -19.95 -14.04 2.15
CA ALA A 65 -18.79 -14.50 2.91
C ALA A 65 -17.99 -13.32 3.40
N PHE A 66 -17.69 -13.28 4.71
CA PHE A 66 -16.82 -12.26 5.31
C PHE A 66 -15.35 -12.62 5.12
N LEU A 67 -14.54 -11.63 4.69
CA LEU A 67 -13.10 -11.77 4.53
C LEU A 67 -12.37 -10.61 5.24
N PRO A 68 -11.16 -10.85 5.78
CA PRO A 68 -10.42 -9.83 6.53
C PRO A 68 -9.85 -8.70 5.65
N SER A 69 -9.71 -8.93 4.35
CA SER A 69 -9.06 -8.00 3.41
C SER A 69 -9.78 -7.96 2.07
N GLY A 70 -9.95 -6.74 1.51
CA GLY A 70 -10.52 -6.52 0.19
C GLY A 70 -9.66 -7.13 -0.92
N THR A 71 -8.34 -6.98 -0.85
CA THR A 71 -7.42 -7.61 -1.80
C THR A 71 -7.58 -9.13 -1.86
N MET A 72 -7.72 -9.79 -0.68
CA MET A 72 -8.01 -11.22 -0.63
C MET A 72 -9.36 -11.56 -1.27
N ALA A 73 -10.39 -10.78 -0.99
CA ALA A 73 -11.74 -10.99 -1.51
C ALA A 73 -11.80 -10.92 -3.03
N GLN A 74 -11.23 -9.86 -3.61
CA GLN A 74 -11.18 -9.66 -5.05
C GLN A 74 -10.49 -10.82 -5.77
N GLN A 75 -9.32 -11.20 -5.29
CA GLN A 75 -8.55 -12.28 -5.90
C GLN A 75 -9.23 -13.64 -5.76
N SER A 76 -9.83 -13.94 -4.60
CA SER A 76 -10.57 -15.18 -4.37
C SER A 76 -11.70 -15.36 -5.37
N VAL A 77 -12.54 -14.35 -5.51
CA VAL A 77 -13.72 -14.44 -6.37
C VAL A 77 -13.36 -14.44 -7.85
N LEU A 78 -12.35 -13.66 -8.27
CA LEU A 78 -11.88 -13.67 -9.66
C LEU A 78 -11.25 -15.01 -10.02
N ARG A 79 -10.52 -15.63 -9.08
CA ARG A 79 -9.97 -16.98 -9.27
C ARG A 79 -11.08 -18.02 -9.42
N VAL A 80 -12.13 -17.97 -8.59
CA VAL A 80 -13.29 -18.86 -8.72
C VAL A 80 -13.96 -18.70 -10.09
N HIS A 81 -14.15 -17.47 -10.56
CA HIS A 81 -14.72 -17.23 -11.87
C HIS A 81 -13.85 -17.74 -13.01
N ALA A 82 -12.53 -17.63 -12.89
CA ALA A 82 -11.56 -18.13 -13.84
C ALA A 82 -11.56 -19.67 -13.92
N ASP A 83 -11.53 -20.34 -12.76
CA ASP A 83 -11.53 -21.80 -12.67
C ASP A 83 -12.81 -22.41 -13.26
N ARG A 84 -13.97 -21.86 -12.92
CA ARG A 84 -15.27 -22.32 -13.42
C ARG A 84 -15.43 -22.18 -14.94
N ARG A 85 -14.74 -21.21 -15.53
CA ARG A 85 -14.83 -20.94 -16.98
C ARG A 85 -13.64 -21.49 -17.76
N GLN A 86 -12.63 -22.03 -17.09
CA GLN A 86 -11.37 -22.45 -17.69
C GLN A 86 -10.73 -21.35 -18.55
N ARG A 87 -10.79 -20.12 -18.03
CA ARG A 87 -10.25 -18.89 -18.66
C ARG A 87 -9.44 -18.10 -17.64
N GLN A 88 -8.37 -17.43 -18.09
CA GLN A 88 -7.46 -16.70 -17.18
C GLN A 88 -7.61 -15.17 -17.28
N THR A 89 -8.26 -14.67 -18.34
CA THR A 89 -8.32 -13.22 -18.60
C THR A 89 -9.44 -12.57 -17.81
N VAL A 90 -9.10 -11.49 -17.08
CA VAL A 90 -10.04 -10.58 -16.42
C VAL A 90 -9.96 -9.23 -17.09
N VAL A 91 -11.10 -8.71 -17.56
CA VAL A 91 -11.22 -7.38 -18.18
C VAL A 91 -11.63 -6.36 -17.14
N PHE A 92 -11.00 -5.19 -17.14
CA PHE A 92 -11.26 -4.12 -16.19
C PHE A 92 -10.76 -2.77 -16.72
N HIS A 93 -11.22 -1.67 -16.09
CA HIS A 93 -10.72 -0.33 -16.35
C HIS A 93 -9.25 -0.15 -15.94
N PRO A 94 -8.38 0.55 -16.72
CA PRO A 94 -6.95 0.71 -16.39
C PRO A 94 -6.71 1.35 -15.03
N MET A 95 -7.61 2.21 -14.54
CA MET A 95 -7.50 2.86 -13.23
C MET A 95 -8.30 2.13 -12.13
N CYS A 96 -8.72 0.87 -12.32
CA CYS A 96 -9.39 0.13 -11.25
C CYS A 96 -8.42 -0.21 -10.09
N HIS A 97 -8.99 -0.36 -8.89
CA HIS A 97 -8.22 -0.63 -7.68
C HIS A 97 -7.37 -1.89 -7.79
N LEU A 98 -7.90 -2.95 -8.40
CA LEU A 98 -7.21 -4.22 -8.64
C LEU A 98 -5.87 -4.01 -9.39
N GLN A 99 -5.87 -3.15 -10.41
CA GLN A 99 -4.69 -2.85 -11.23
C GLN A 99 -3.70 -1.92 -10.53
N GLN A 100 -4.21 -0.87 -9.87
CA GLN A 100 -3.38 0.22 -9.38
C GLN A 100 -2.84 0.00 -7.95
N HIS A 101 -3.60 -0.68 -7.08
CA HIS A 101 -3.37 -0.62 -5.64
C HIS A 101 -3.15 -1.99 -4.97
N GLU A 102 -3.25 -3.10 -5.71
CA GLU A 102 -3.14 -4.46 -5.13
C GLU A 102 -1.82 -5.17 -5.46
N GLY A 103 -0.81 -4.46 -5.97
CA GLY A 103 0.53 -5.01 -6.22
C GLY A 103 0.56 -6.15 -7.25
N GLN A 104 -0.37 -6.17 -8.21
CA GLN A 104 -0.52 -7.22 -9.22
C GLN A 104 -0.79 -8.61 -8.62
N ALA A 105 -1.44 -8.65 -7.44
CA ALA A 105 -1.63 -9.90 -6.70
C ALA A 105 -2.47 -10.92 -7.48
N PHE A 106 -3.49 -10.47 -8.25
CA PHE A 106 -4.28 -11.35 -9.12
C PHE A 106 -3.41 -12.12 -10.12
N GLN A 107 -2.36 -11.50 -10.64
CA GLN A 107 -1.41 -12.13 -11.56
C GLN A 107 -0.37 -12.97 -10.82
N ARG A 108 0.25 -12.40 -9.77
CA ARG A 108 1.38 -13.02 -9.07
C ARG A 108 0.99 -14.21 -8.21
N LEU A 109 -0.19 -14.17 -7.58
CA LEU A 109 -0.66 -15.25 -6.70
C LEU A 109 -1.56 -16.24 -7.42
N HIS A 110 -2.33 -15.78 -8.41
CA HIS A 110 -3.38 -16.58 -9.03
C HIS A 110 -3.16 -16.85 -10.52
N GLY A 111 -2.10 -16.30 -11.14
CA GLY A 111 -1.82 -16.52 -12.55
C GLY A 111 -2.90 -15.95 -13.49
N LEU A 112 -3.71 -15.01 -13.03
CA LEU A 112 -4.72 -14.37 -13.86
C LEU A 112 -4.07 -13.35 -14.78
N THR A 113 -4.60 -13.20 -15.98
CA THR A 113 -4.16 -12.21 -16.96
C THR A 113 -5.11 -11.00 -16.90
N GLY A 114 -4.58 -9.85 -16.51
CA GLY A 114 -5.32 -8.59 -16.56
C GLY A 114 -5.35 -8.02 -17.97
N ARG A 115 -6.54 -7.62 -18.43
CA ARG A 115 -6.73 -6.87 -19.67
C ARG A 115 -7.38 -5.52 -19.38
N PRO A 116 -6.60 -4.45 -19.20
CA PRO A 116 -7.14 -3.11 -19.11
C PRO A 116 -7.84 -2.70 -20.40
N VAL A 117 -8.99 -2.03 -20.28
CA VAL A 117 -9.82 -1.59 -21.40
C VAL A 117 -10.39 -0.20 -21.13
N GLY A 118 -10.46 0.64 -22.17
CA GLY A 118 -10.82 2.04 -22.09
C GLY A 118 -9.64 2.96 -21.81
N ASP A 119 -9.91 4.25 -21.71
CA ASP A 119 -8.90 5.28 -21.42
C ASP A 119 -8.79 5.54 -19.92
N ALA A 120 -7.60 5.91 -19.45
CA ALA A 120 -7.33 6.11 -18.02
C ALA A 120 -8.02 7.33 -17.40
N ASP A 121 -8.52 8.27 -18.21
CA ASP A 121 -9.07 9.56 -17.78
C ASP A 121 -10.60 9.67 -17.90
N ARG A 122 -11.27 8.64 -18.43
CA ARG A 122 -12.74 8.53 -18.53
C ARG A 122 -13.23 7.16 -18.09
N LEU A 123 -14.51 7.06 -17.79
CA LEU A 123 -15.15 5.75 -17.52
C LEU A 123 -15.06 4.82 -18.72
N MET A 124 -14.89 3.53 -18.47
CA MET A 124 -15.09 2.47 -19.44
C MET A 124 -16.58 2.42 -19.84
N ASN A 125 -16.87 2.26 -21.13
CA ASN A 125 -18.20 2.12 -21.67
C ASN A 125 -18.33 0.89 -22.57
N ILE A 126 -19.51 0.65 -23.12
CA ILE A 126 -19.79 -0.52 -23.96
C ILE A 126 -18.95 -0.55 -25.25
N ASP A 127 -18.61 0.60 -25.81
CA ASP A 127 -17.82 0.67 -27.06
C ASP A 127 -16.38 0.20 -26.81
N ASP A 128 -15.84 0.39 -25.61
CA ASP A 128 -14.52 -0.12 -25.22
C ASP A 128 -14.50 -1.66 -25.15
N LEU A 129 -15.61 -2.29 -24.82
CA LEU A 129 -15.75 -3.74 -24.68
C LEU A 129 -16.01 -4.45 -25.99
N THR A 130 -16.72 -3.80 -26.92
CA THR A 130 -17.16 -4.39 -28.19
C THR A 130 -16.03 -4.98 -29.04
N PRO A 131 -14.82 -4.38 -29.11
CA PRO A 131 -13.69 -4.92 -29.89
C PRO A 131 -13.05 -6.18 -29.30
N ILE A 132 -13.42 -6.60 -28.10
CA ILE A 132 -12.85 -7.78 -27.48
C ILE A 132 -13.42 -9.04 -28.14
N ALA A 133 -12.61 -9.75 -28.90
CA ALA A 133 -13.03 -10.96 -29.60
C ALA A 133 -13.15 -12.16 -28.64
N GLU A 134 -12.15 -12.38 -27.78
CA GLU A 134 -12.11 -13.54 -26.89
C GLU A 134 -12.90 -13.30 -25.61
N PRO A 135 -13.79 -14.23 -25.21
CA PRO A 135 -14.55 -14.13 -23.98
C PRO A 135 -13.63 -14.18 -22.76
N PRO A 136 -13.61 -13.17 -21.87
CA PRO A 136 -12.85 -13.23 -20.63
C PRO A 136 -13.48 -14.19 -19.59
N ALA A 137 -12.73 -14.52 -18.53
CA ALA A 137 -13.26 -15.19 -17.35
C ALA A 137 -14.27 -14.30 -16.62
N ALA A 138 -13.92 -13.03 -16.47
CA ALA A 138 -14.75 -12.04 -15.81
C ALA A 138 -14.54 -10.64 -16.38
N LEU A 139 -15.61 -9.84 -16.36
CA LEU A 139 -15.60 -8.39 -16.43
C LEU A 139 -15.71 -7.86 -15.01
N LEU A 140 -14.72 -7.09 -14.57
CA LEU A 140 -14.76 -6.36 -13.31
C LEU A 140 -15.15 -4.92 -13.55
N ILE A 141 -16.20 -4.47 -12.86
CA ILE A 141 -16.66 -3.08 -12.86
C ILE A 141 -16.51 -2.53 -11.45
N GLU A 142 -15.84 -1.38 -11.30
CA GLU A 142 -15.70 -0.68 -10.04
C GLU A 142 -16.78 0.40 -9.89
N LEU A 143 -17.57 0.35 -8.82
CA LEU A 143 -18.60 1.35 -8.52
C LEU A 143 -18.46 1.92 -7.11
N PRO A 144 -18.27 3.25 -7.04
CA PRO A 144 -17.89 4.17 -8.12
C PRO A 144 -16.41 3.99 -8.46
N GLN A 145 -16.00 4.45 -9.65
CA GLN A 145 -14.59 4.46 -10.07
C GLN A 145 -13.83 5.53 -9.27
N ARG A 146 -13.12 5.09 -8.23
CA ARG A 146 -12.50 5.99 -7.25
C ARG A 146 -11.47 6.92 -7.87
N ASP A 147 -10.56 6.39 -8.69
CA ASP A 147 -9.45 7.16 -9.23
C ASP A 147 -9.86 8.15 -10.34
N LEU A 148 -11.14 8.11 -10.72
CA LEU A 148 -11.80 9.13 -11.54
C LEU A 148 -12.66 10.12 -10.72
N GLY A 149 -12.45 10.23 -9.41
CA GLY A 149 -13.18 11.15 -8.55
C GLY A 149 -14.55 10.63 -8.10
N GLY A 150 -14.76 9.32 -8.13
CA GLY A 150 -16.04 8.72 -7.75
C GLY A 150 -17.09 8.79 -8.85
N GLN A 151 -16.67 8.85 -10.10
CA GLN A 151 -17.58 8.74 -11.23
C GLN A 151 -18.18 7.34 -11.34
N GLN A 152 -19.39 7.26 -11.88
CA GLN A 152 -20.04 6.00 -12.17
C GLN A 152 -20.72 6.09 -13.56
N PRO A 153 -20.74 4.98 -14.33
CA PRO A 153 -21.40 4.96 -15.63
C PRO A 153 -22.89 5.29 -15.48
N ASP A 154 -23.50 5.78 -16.53
CA ASP A 154 -24.94 5.88 -16.52
C ASP A 154 -25.58 4.48 -16.48
N TRP A 155 -26.84 4.43 -16.06
CA TRP A 155 -27.52 3.16 -15.86
C TRP A 155 -27.68 2.32 -17.13
N PRO A 156 -28.06 2.89 -18.31
CA PRO A 156 -28.11 2.16 -19.56
C PRO A 156 -26.77 1.55 -19.97
N ASP A 157 -25.67 2.29 -19.82
CA ASP A 157 -24.35 1.78 -20.17
C ASP A 157 -23.89 0.68 -19.21
N LEU A 158 -24.16 0.81 -17.90
CA LEU A 158 -23.89 -0.25 -16.93
C LEU A 158 -24.63 -1.55 -17.28
N LEU A 159 -25.91 -1.44 -17.70
CA LEU A 159 -26.69 -2.58 -18.19
C LEU A 159 -26.04 -3.22 -19.41
N ALA A 160 -25.68 -2.41 -20.41
CA ALA A 160 -25.07 -2.88 -21.65
C ALA A 160 -23.74 -3.60 -21.41
N GLN A 161 -22.90 -3.08 -20.52
CA GLN A 161 -21.63 -3.74 -20.13
C GLN A 161 -21.89 -5.11 -19.48
N ALA A 162 -22.86 -5.20 -18.55
CA ALA A 162 -23.21 -6.45 -17.89
C ALA A 162 -23.79 -7.48 -18.89
N GLU A 163 -24.65 -7.05 -19.78
CA GLU A 163 -25.23 -7.90 -20.86
C GLU A 163 -24.17 -8.38 -21.84
N TRP A 164 -23.24 -7.52 -22.22
CA TRP A 164 -22.10 -7.88 -23.07
C TRP A 164 -21.29 -9.05 -22.49
N ALA A 165 -20.97 -8.97 -21.18
CA ALA A 165 -20.19 -10.02 -20.50
C ALA A 165 -21.00 -11.33 -20.43
N ARG A 166 -22.27 -11.27 -20.02
CA ARG A 166 -23.16 -12.43 -19.93
C ARG A 166 -23.35 -13.12 -21.27
N GLY A 167 -23.57 -12.34 -22.35
CA GLY A 167 -23.74 -12.86 -23.70
C GLY A 167 -22.50 -13.64 -24.20
N ARG A 168 -21.35 -13.47 -23.56
CA ARG A 168 -20.10 -14.20 -23.84
C ARG A 168 -19.81 -15.33 -22.85
N GLY A 169 -20.70 -15.60 -21.90
CA GLY A 169 -20.49 -16.56 -20.83
C GLY A 169 -19.39 -16.16 -19.85
N SER A 170 -19.07 -14.86 -19.77
CA SER A 170 -18.16 -14.27 -18.80
C SER A 170 -18.90 -13.93 -17.51
N ALA A 171 -18.24 -13.99 -16.36
CA ALA A 171 -18.79 -13.46 -15.12
C ALA A 171 -18.80 -11.93 -15.15
N VAL A 172 -19.77 -11.35 -14.45
CA VAL A 172 -19.78 -9.92 -14.10
C VAL A 172 -19.50 -9.79 -12.62
N HIS A 173 -18.36 -9.21 -12.27
CA HIS A 173 -17.96 -8.98 -10.89
C HIS A 173 -17.97 -7.50 -10.55
N LEU A 174 -18.60 -7.15 -9.43
CA LEU A 174 -18.61 -5.78 -8.92
C LEU A 174 -17.52 -5.59 -7.87
N ASP A 175 -16.57 -4.72 -8.15
CA ASP A 175 -15.82 -4.04 -7.09
C ASP A 175 -16.69 -2.93 -6.52
N GLY A 176 -17.48 -3.29 -5.52
CA GLY A 176 -18.38 -2.40 -4.79
C GLY A 176 -17.75 -1.87 -3.51
N ALA A 177 -16.45 -1.57 -3.51
CA ALA A 177 -15.74 -1.05 -2.33
C ALA A 177 -16.43 0.16 -1.69
N ARG A 178 -17.19 0.92 -2.49
CA ARG A 178 -18.03 2.06 -2.10
C ARG A 178 -19.45 1.96 -2.70
N LEU A 179 -20.00 0.76 -2.82
CA LEU A 179 -21.33 0.53 -3.37
C LEU A 179 -22.43 1.25 -2.57
N TRP A 180 -22.20 1.43 -1.26
CA TRP A 180 -23.12 2.17 -0.37
C TRP A 180 -23.34 3.60 -0.86
N GLU A 181 -22.27 4.25 -1.30
CA GLU A 181 -22.25 5.60 -1.87
C GLU A 181 -22.84 5.62 -3.28
N SER A 182 -22.56 4.62 -4.11
CA SER A 182 -23.09 4.50 -5.48
C SER A 182 -24.61 4.33 -5.53
N ALA A 183 -25.18 3.59 -4.57
CA ALA A 183 -26.62 3.42 -4.49
C ALA A 183 -27.35 4.76 -4.27
N ALA A 184 -26.80 5.63 -3.44
CA ALA A 184 -27.32 6.98 -3.27
C ALA A 184 -27.22 7.80 -4.57
N GLY A 185 -26.14 7.64 -5.34
CA GLY A 185 -25.92 8.31 -6.62
C GLY A 185 -26.91 7.90 -7.70
N TYR A 186 -27.16 6.62 -7.84
CA TYR A 186 -28.16 6.09 -8.78
C TYR A 186 -29.61 6.33 -8.32
N GLY A 187 -29.83 6.56 -7.03
CA GLY A 187 -31.19 6.59 -6.45
C GLY A 187 -31.89 5.24 -6.55
N LYS A 188 -31.11 4.13 -6.53
CA LYS A 188 -31.60 2.76 -6.70
C LYS A 188 -31.35 1.91 -5.47
N PRO A 189 -32.23 0.95 -5.15
CA PRO A 189 -31.97 -0.03 -4.11
C PRO A 189 -30.70 -0.83 -4.41
N LEU A 190 -29.91 -1.14 -3.36
CA LEU A 190 -28.69 -1.95 -3.47
C LEU A 190 -28.90 -3.27 -4.21
N ARG A 191 -30.06 -3.96 -3.96
CA ARG A 191 -30.42 -5.22 -4.61
C ARG A 191 -30.61 -5.09 -6.12
N GLU A 192 -31.10 -3.94 -6.59
CA GLU A 192 -31.29 -3.69 -8.02
C GLU A 192 -29.95 -3.53 -8.74
N ILE A 193 -29.01 -2.81 -8.12
CA ILE A 193 -27.64 -2.67 -8.63
C ILE A 193 -26.94 -4.02 -8.59
N ALA A 194 -26.97 -4.69 -7.44
CA ALA A 194 -26.31 -5.98 -7.24
C ALA A 194 -26.83 -7.09 -8.18
N ALA A 195 -28.11 -7.02 -8.62
CA ALA A 195 -28.69 -7.99 -9.56
C ALA A 195 -27.98 -8.03 -10.92
N LEU A 196 -27.26 -6.98 -11.29
CA LEU A 196 -26.46 -6.93 -12.51
C LEU A 196 -25.18 -7.78 -12.46
N PHE A 197 -24.77 -8.29 -11.30
CA PHE A 197 -23.49 -8.93 -11.08
C PHE A 197 -23.65 -10.35 -10.57
N ASP A 198 -22.78 -11.27 -11.01
CA ASP A 198 -22.73 -12.64 -10.49
C ASP A 198 -22.14 -12.68 -9.07
N SER A 199 -21.23 -11.77 -8.80
CA SER A 199 -20.61 -11.57 -7.48
C SER A 199 -20.37 -10.09 -7.18
N VAL A 200 -20.53 -9.72 -5.92
CA VAL A 200 -20.42 -8.34 -5.44
C VAL A 200 -19.47 -8.31 -4.24
N TYR A 201 -18.40 -7.56 -4.35
CA TYR A 201 -17.54 -7.23 -3.23
C TYR A 201 -17.98 -5.91 -2.60
N VAL A 202 -18.03 -5.84 -1.27
CA VAL A 202 -18.30 -4.61 -0.51
C VAL A 202 -17.34 -4.48 0.67
N SER A 203 -16.92 -3.26 0.98
CA SER A 203 -15.98 -2.95 2.07
C SER A 203 -16.68 -2.21 3.21
N PHE A 204 -16.19 -2.39 4.45
CA PHE A 204 -16.75 -1.75 5.64
C PHE A 204 -15.86 -0.65 6.24
N TYR A 205 -14.59 -0.59 5.92
CA TYR A 205 -13.62 0.36 6.49
C TYR A 205 -13.43 1.64 5.67
N LYS A 206 -14.10 1.78 4.52
CA LYS A 206 -14.12 2.99 3.68
C LYS A 206 -15.26 3.92 4.12
N GLY A 207 -16.26 4.19 3.28
CA GLY A 207 -17.39 5.06 3.60
C GLY A 207 -18.24 4.63 4.80
N ILE A 208 -18.23 3.35 5.18
CA ILE A 208 -18.86 2.85 6.40
C ILE A 208 -17.98 3.11 7.64
N GLY A 209 -16.65 3.13 7.52
CA GLY A 209 -15.71 3.53 8.56
C GLY A 209 -15.62 2.55 9.75
N ALA A 210 -15.75 1.25 9.48
CA ALA A 210 -15.51 0.18 10.45
C ALA A 210 -14.00 -0.12 10.62
N LEU A 211 -13.67 -1.01 11.55
CA LEU A 211 -12.29 -1.42 11.84
C LEU A 211 -11.58 -1.99 10.61
N ALA A 212 -12.15 -3.02 10.01
CA ALA A 212 -11.61 -3.72 8.85
C ALA A 212 -12.68 -4.67 8.27
N GLY A 213 -12.30 -5.39 7.21
CA GLY A 213 -13.10 -6.46 6.66
C GLY A 213 -14.02 -6.04 5.52
N CYS A 214 -14.50 -7.04 4.83
CA CYS A 214 -15.32 -6.91 3.64
C CYS A 214 -16.21 -8.16 3.48
N CYS A 215 -17.21 -8.09 2.62
CA CYS A 215 -17.95 -9.26 2.18
C CYS A 215 -17.87 -9.43 0.66
N VAL A 216 -17.88 -10.67 0.22
CA VAL A 216 -18.29 -11.06 -1.13
C VAL A 216 -19.68 -11.66 -1.03
N ALA A 217 -20.62 -11.20 -1.87
CA ALA A 217 -21.97 -11.75 -1.97
C ALA A 217 -22.20 -12.33 -3.37
N GLY A 218 -22.94 -13.44 -3.45
CA GLY A 218 -23.18 -14.13 -4.71
C GLY A 218 -24.04 -15.39 -4.51
N SER A 219 -23.92 -16.36 -5.43
CA SER A 219 -24.55 -17.66 -5.26
C SER A 219 -23.83 -18.51 -4.20
N ALA A 220 -24.54 -19.37 -3.49
CA ALA A 220 -24.00 -20.16 -2.38
C ALA A 220 -22.82 -21.06 -2.81
N ASP A 221 -22.86 -21.60 -4.03
CA ASP A 221 -21.81 -22.44 -4.60
C ASP A 221 -20.53 -21.65 -4.91
N ILE A 222 -20.62 -20.42 -5.43
CA ILE A 222 -19.47 -19.52 -5.60
C ILE A 222 -18.86 -19.18 -4.25
N LEU A 223 -19.70 -18.89 -3.25
CA LEU A 223 -19.21 -18.48 -1.93
C LEU A 223 -18.57 -19.63 -1.15
N ALA A 224 -18.96 -20.88 -1.41
CA ALA A 224 -18.26 -22.04 -0.86
C ALA A 224 -16.81 -22.07 -1.35
N GLU A 225 -16.56 -21.89 -2.65
CA GLU A 225 -15.19 -21.83 -3.22
C GLU A 225 -14.42 -20.58 -2.78
N VAL A 226 -15.09 -19.43 -2.60
CA VAL A 226 -14.46 -18.21 -2.05
C VAL A 226 -13.97 -18.46 -0.62
N ARG A 227 -14.75 -19.17 0.23
CA ARG A 227 -14.32 -19.55 1.59
C ARG A 227 -13.11 -20.49 1.59
N GLU A 228 -13.03 -21.42 0.62
CA GLU A 228 -11.85 -22.27 0.42
C GLU A 228 -10.60 -21.43 0.07
N TRP A 229 -10.74 -20.45 -0.83
CA TRP A 229 -9.65 -19.54 -1.15
C TRP A 229 -9.28 -18.64 0.04
N ARG A 230 -10.26 -18.15 0.82
CA ARG A 230 -10.01 -17.45 2.09
C ARG A 230 -9.13 -18.30 3.01
N HIS A 231 -9.46 -19.59 3.15
CA HIS A 231 -8.69 -20.52 3.99
C HIS A 231 -7.26 -20.71 3.46
N ARG A 232 -7.09 -21.01 2.17
CA ARG A 232 -5.78 -21.22 1.53
C ARG A 232 -4.86 -19.99 1.64
N MET A 233 -5.41 -18.79 1.63
CA MET A 233 -4.67 -17.54 1.78
C MET A 233 -4.48 -17.10 3.24
N GLY A 234 -4.86 -17.95 4.23
CA GLY A 234 -4.68 -17.66 5.65
C GLY A 234 -5.68 -16.65 6.22
N GLY A 235 -6.78 -16.38 5.52
CA GLY A 235 -7.83 -15.44 5.96
C GLY A 235 -8.88 -16.03 6.89
N THR A 236 -8.83 -17.34 7.16
CA THR A 236 -9.69 -18.01 8.15
C THR A 236 -9.07 -17.86 9.53
N LEU A 237 -9.24 -16.70 10.15
CA LEU A 237 -8.69 -16.38 11.47
C LEU A 237 -9.53 -17.07 12.56
N PHE A 238 -8.91 -17.34 13.72
CA PHE A 238 -9.60 -17.96 14.87
C PHE A 238 -10.86 -17.20 15.30
N GLY A 239 -10.81 -15.86 15.29
CA GLY A 239 -11.94 -14.98 15.54
C GLY A 239 -11.91 -13.78 14.59
N LEU A 240 -12.95 -13.61 13.81
CA LEU A 240 -13.21 -12.47 12.92
C LEU A 240 -14.23 -11.50 13.52
N TRP A 241 -14.85 -11.88 14.64
CA TRP A 241 -15.94 -11.16 15.30
C TRP A 241 -15.66 -9.67 15.59
N PRO A 242 -14.42 -9.20 15.95
CA PRO A 242 -14.24 -7.78 16.24
C PRO A 242 -14.47 -6.92 14.98
N ASN A 243 -13.97 -7.40 13.84
CA ASN A 243 -14.14 -6.73 12.56
C ASN A 243 -15.60 -6.79 12.08
N ALA A 244 -16.23 -7.95 12.21
CA ALA A 244 -17.63 -8.14 11.80
C ALA A 244 -18.61 -7.32 12.67
N ALA A 245 -18.43 -7.30 13.99
CA ALA A 245 -19.24 -6.50 14.90
C ALA A 245 -19.11 -4.99 14.63
N SER A 246 -17.87 -4.52 14.42
CA SER A 246 -17.63 -3.13 14.03
C SER A 246 -18.27 -2.82 12.67
N ALA A 247 -18.16 -3.74 11.69
CA ALA A 247 -18.77 -3.58 10.38
C ALA A 247 -20.29 -3.46 10.47
N LEU A 248 -20.94 -4.35 11.21
CA LEU A 248 -22.38 -4.38 11.38
C LEU A 248 -22.92 -3.11 12.07
N SER A 249 -22.29 -2.71 13.18
CA SER A 249 -22.64 -1.49 13.91
C SER A 249 -22.49 -0.24 13.04
N CYS A 250 -21.35 -0.10 12.33
CA CYS A 250 -21.10 1.05 11.48
C CYS A 250 -22.01 1.09 10.25
N LEU A 251 -22.29 -0.09 9.63
CA LEU A 251 -23.20 -0.22 8.50
C LEU A 251 -24.60 0.26 8.85
N ARG A 252 -25.19 -0.28 9.90
CA ARG A 252 -26.53 0.07 10.35
C ARG A 252 -26.67 1.56 10.69
N ARG A 253 -25.60 2.16 11.20
CA ARG A 253 -25.57 3.59 11.52
C ARG A 253 -25.44 4.49 10.29
N ARG A 254 -24.55 4.15 9.33
CA ARG A 254 -24.15 5.07 8.26
C ARG A 254 -24.83 4.81 6.92
N LEU A 255 -25.27 3.58 6.65
CA LEU A 255 -25.99 3.31 5.40
C LEU A 255 -27.19 4.21 5.17
N PRO A 256 -28.05 4.48 6.18
CA PRO A 256 -29.17 5.42 6.02
C PRO A 256 -28.75 6.87 5.74
N LEU A 257 -27.51 7.25 6.08
CA LEU A 257 -27.00 8.62 5.90
C LEU A 257 -26.38 8.88 4.52
N MET A 258 -26.24 7.88 3.68
CA MET A 258 -25.59 8.04 2.36
C MET A 258 -26.26 9.09 1.47
N PRO A 259 -27.60 9.22 1.40
CA PRO A 259 -28.24 10.29 0.65
C PRO A 259 -27.92 11.70 1.21
N GLU A 260 -27.83 11.85 2.52
CA GLU A 260 -27.49 13.13 3.17
C GLU A 260 -26.03 13.52 2.88
N TYR A 261 -25.10 12.54 2.92
CA TYR A 261 -23.71 12.79 2.55
C TYR A 261 -23.59 13.23 1.09
N LEU A 262 -24.37 12.63 0.17
CA LEU A 262 -24.37 13.02 -1.23
C LEU A 262 -24.95 14.43 -1.43
N SER A 263 -26.06 14.79 -0.75
CA SER A 263 -26.61 16.13 -0.81
C SER A 263 -25.57 17.15 -0.37
N HIS A 264 -24.92 16.90 0.77
CA HIS A 264 -23.89 17.78 1.29
C HIS A 264 -22.66 17.89 0.38
N ALA A 265 -22.24 16.77 -0.27
CA ALA A 265 -21.17 16.78 -1.26
C ALA A 265 -21.50 17.71 -2.44
N ARG A 266 -22.75 17.68 -2.92
CA ARG A 266 -23.23 18.55 -4.01
C ARG A 266 -23.27 20.02 -3.61
N GLU A 267 -23.68 20.32 -2.38
CA GLU A 267 -23.67 21.68 -1.82
C GLU A 267 -22.25 22.23 -1.71
N ILE A 268 -21.30 21.41 -1.23
CA ILE A 268 -19.87 21.77 -1.20
C ILE A 268 -19.33 21.99 -2.61
N ALA A 269 -19.63 21.11 -3.55
CA ALA A 269 -19.21 21.26 -4.95
C ALA A 269 -19.73 22.57 -5.57
N ALA A 270 -20.99 22.90 -5.33
CA ALA A 270 -21.59 24.15 -5.80
C ALA A 270 -20.88 25.39 -5.21
N MET A 271 -20.48 25.34 -3.93
CA MET A 271 -19.70 26.40 -3.28
C MET A 271 -18.30 26.55 -3.88
N LEU A 272 -17.67 25.44 -4.29
CA LEU A 272 -16.30 25.42 -4.77
C LEU A 272 -16.18 25.68 -6.28
N ARG A 273 -17.27 25.54 -7.05
CA ARG A 273 -17.29 25.59 -8.52
C ARG A 273 -16.65 26.86 -9.08
N ASP A 274 -16.96 28.02 -8.50
CA ASP A 274 -16.49 29.32 -8.96
C ASP A 274 -15.25 29.81 -8.19
N MET A 275 -14.68 28.97 -7.33
CA MET A 275 -13.50 29.34 -6.55
C MET A 275 -12.25 29.30 -7.40
N ALA A 276 -11.56 30.44 -7.51
CA ALA A 276 -10.32 30.55 -8.26
C ALA A 276 -9.23 29.58 -7.78
N GLY A 277 -8.74 28.74 -8.70
CA GLY A 277 -7.71 27.73 -8.38
C GLY A 277 -8.25 26.42 -7.86
N VAL A 278 -9.55 26.18 -7.94
CA VAL A 278 -10.21 24.91 -7.61
C VAL A 278 -10.98 24.41 -8.82
N ARG A 279 -10.86 23.13 -9.11
CA ARG A 279 -11.74 22.42 -10.06
C ARG A 279 -12.27 21.15 -9.41
N VAL A 280 -13.59 21.00 -9.39
CA VAL A 280 -14.29 19.82 -8.86
C VAL A 280 -14.42 18.76 -9.95
N VAL A 281 -14.17 17.48 -9.62
CA VAL A 281 -14.29 16.34 -10.56
C VAL A 281 -14.91 15.14 -9.84
N PRO A 282 -16.06 14.65 -10.31
CA PRO A 282 -17.00 15.27 -11.27
C PRO A 282 -17.74 16.44 -10.66
N ASP A 283 -18.31 17.30 -11.49
CA ASP A 283 -19.18 18.39 -11.07
C ASP A 283 -20.52 18.32 -11.83
N PRO A 284 -21.64 18.06 -11.14
CA PRO A 284 -21.76 17.77 -9.70
C PRO A 284 -21.23 16.38 -9.32
N PRO A 285 -20.88 16.14 -8.02
CA PRO A 285 -20.52 14.82 -7.53
C PRO A 285 -21.66 13.82 -7.72
N GLN A 286 -21.29 12.61 -8.17
CA GLN A 286 -22.25 11.52 -8.36
C GLN A 286 -22.43 10.67 -7.11
N VAL A 287 -21.45 10.70 -6.20
CA VAL A 287 -21.40 9.97 -4.92
C VAL A 287 -20.87 10.92 -3.83
N PRO A 288 -20.93 10.58 -2.52
CA PRO A 288 -20.36 11.40 -1.45
C PRO A 288 -18.83 11.53 -1.48
N MET A 289 -18.26 11.64 -2.67
CA MET A 289 -16.83 11.78 -2.90
C MET A 289 -16.59 12.57 -4.19
N MET A 290 -15.50 13.35 -4.22
CA MET A 290 -15.04 14.07 -5.40
C MET A 290 -13.53 14.27 -5.33
N HIS A 291 -12.91 14.48 -6.47
CA HIS A 291 -11.56 15.04 -6.54
C HIS A 291 -11.62 16.55 -6.63
N LEU A 292 -10.72 17.20 -5.92
CA LEU A 292 -10.45 18.64 -6.08
C LEU A 292 -9.07 18.77 -6.72
N LEU A 293 -9.01 19.45 -7.86
CA LEU A 293 -7.77 19.83 -8.51
C LEU A 293 -7.45 21.26 -8.06
N LEU A 294 -6.33 21.41 -7.38
CA LEU A 294 -5.92 22.65 -6.70
C LEU A 294 -4.71 23.25 -7.40
N SER A 295 -4.79 24.54 -7.79
CA SER A 295 -3.69 25.26 -8.41
C SER A 295 -2.60 25.61 -7.39
N THR A 296 -1.69 24.68 -7.17
CA THR A 296 -0.55 24.78 -6.24
C THR A 296 0.48 23.71 -6.55
N THR A 297 1.74 23.84 -6.08
CA THR A 297 2.72 22.75 -6.13
C THR A 297 2.60 21.84 -4.92
N GLN A 298 3.18 20.65 -5.00
CA GLN A 298 3.11 19.65 -3.93
C GLN A 298 3.75 20.16 -2.62
N GLU A 299 4.90 20.84 -2.71
CA GLU A 299 5.62 21.37 -1.55
C GLU A 299 4.82 22.49 -0.86
N ARG A 300 4.26 23.40 -1.65
CA ARG A 300 3.44 24.52 -1.14
C ARG A 300 2.17 23.99 -0.49
N PHE A 301 1.52 23.02 -1.13
CA PHE A 301 0.35 22.36 -0.57
C PHE A 301 0.66 21.73 0.79
N ALA A 302 1.71 20.92 0.89
CA ALA A 302 2.09 20.23 2.12
C ALA A 302 2.43 21.23 3.25
N ALA A 303 3.16 22.30 2.93
CA ALA A 303 3.50 23.36 3.88
C ALA A 303 2.26 24.11 4.37
N ALA A 304 1.33 24.47 3.46
CA ALA A 304 0.08 25.16 3.80
C ALA A 304 -0.83 24.27 4.66
N ALA A 305 -0.98 22.98 4.31
CA ALA A 305 -1.75 22.03 5.08
C ALA A 305 -1.20 21.83 6.50
N ARG A 306 0.15 21.72 6.62
CA ARG A 306 0.83 21.64 7.91
C ARG A 306 0.61 22.91 8.74
N ARG A 307 0.65 24.07 8.12
CA ARG A 307 0.43 25.36 8.79
C ARG A 307 -1.00 25.50 9.30
N LEU A 308 -2.01 25.10 8.52
CA LEU A 308 -3.42 25.03 8.97
C LEU A 308 -3.59 24.12 10.19
N ALA A 309 -2.93 22.96 10.19
CA ALA A 309 -2.99 22.03 11.31
C ALA A 309 -2.37 22.59 12.59
N ILE A 310 -1.23 23.29 12.49
CA ILE A 310 -0.52 23.89 13.64
C ILE A 310 -1.27 25.12 14.17
N GLU A 311 -1.59 26.09 13.30
CA GLU A 311 -2.07 27.41 13.70
C GLU A 311 -3.57 27.43 13.98
N ARG A 312 -4.36 26.61 13.23
CA ARG A 312 -5.82 26.62 13.31
C ARG A 312 -6.44 25.32 13.81
N ARG A 313 -5.61 24.28 14.05
CA ARG A 313 -6.06 22.94 14.45
C ARG A 313 -7.04 22.31 13.46
N ILE A 314 -6.87 22.62 12.17
CA ILE A 314 -7.69 22.11 11.08
C ILE A 314 -6.87 21.05 10.34
N TRP A 315 -7.34 19.80 10.33
CA TRP A 315 -6.76 18.73 9.56
C TRP A 315 -7.43 18.65 8.19
N THR A 316 -6.62 18.80 7.14
CA THR A 316 -7.04 18.63 5.75
C THR A 316 -6.43 17.33 5.19
N TRP A 317 -5.57 17.43 4.20
CA TRP A 317 -4.79 16.32 3.66
C TRP A 317 -3.31 16.55 3.97
N PRO A 318 -2.57 15.53 4.45
CA PRO A 318 -1.14 15.70 4.74
C PRO A 318 -0.30 15.91 3.47
N THR A 319 -0.74 15.32 2.37
CA THR A 319 -0.13 15.40 1.04
C THR A 319 -1.22 15.40 -0.03
N ALA A 320 -0.89 15.91 -1.21
CA ALA A 320 -1.71 15.81 -2.40
C ALA A 320 -1.10 14.79 -3.38
N VAL A 321 -1.88 14.32 -4.33
CA VAL A 321 -1.44 13.44 -5.41
C VAL A 321 -1.02 14.32 -6.59
N PRO A 322 0.21 14.18 -7.12
CA PRO A 322 0.64 14.88 -8.33
C PRO A 322 -0.27 14.58 -9.51
N THR A 323 -0.46 15.57 -10.37
CA THR A 323 -1.08 15.41 -11.69
C THR A 323 0.01 15.47 -12.79
N GLY A 324 -0.39 15.39 -14.06
CA GLY A 324 0.52 15.64 -15.18
C GLY A 324 1.04 17.08 -15.25
N ASP A 325 0.37 18.02 -14.56
CA ASP A 325 0.81 19.41 -14.39
C ASP A 325 1.37 19.61 -12.98
N PRO A 326 2.66 19.93 -12.80
CA PRO A 326 3.25 20.12 -11.47
C PRO A 326 2.66 21.31 -10.70
N ALA A 327 2.00 22.26 -11.39
CA ALA A 327 1.31 23.39 -10.78
C ALA A 327 -0.12 23.04 -10.32
N VAL A 328 -0.57 21.80 -10.54
CA VAL A 328 -1.91 21.33 -10.16
C VAL A 328 -1.79 20.05 -9.33
N GLN A 329 -2.37 20.07 -8.16
CA GLN A 329 -2.39 18.93 -7.25
C GLN A 329 -3.81 18.39 -7.10
N ARG A 330 -3.95 17.06 -6.95
CA ARG A 330 -5.23 16.38 -6.74
C ARG A 330 -5.37 15.95 -5.29
N VAL A 331 -6.54 16.22 -4.69
CA VAL A 331 -6.94 15.65 -3.41
C VAL A 331 -8.31 15.00 -3.51
N GLU A 332 -8.57 13.95 -2.71
CA GLU A 332 -9.88 13.30 -2.61
C GLU A 332 -10.64 13.89 -1.42
N LEU A 333 -11.78 14.52 -1.68
CA LEU A 333 -12.70 14.94 -0.65
C LEU A 333 -13.82 13.90 -0.53
N SER A 334 -13.80 13.13 0.56
CA SER A 334 -14.88 12.21 0.93
C SER A 334 -15.74 12.87 1.99
N VAL A 335 -17.05 12.87 1.78
CA VAL A 335 -18.03 13.43 2.74
C VAL A 335 -18.47 12.33 3.70
N GLY A 336 -18.28 12.59 4.99
CA GLY A 336 -18.67 11.72 6.08
C GLY A 336 -19.08 12.54 7.30
N ASP A 337 -19.10 11.92 8.48
CA ASP A 337 -19.60 12.56 9.72
C ASP A 337 -18.90 13.89 10.03
N ALA A 338 -17.55 13.94 9.89
CA ALA A 338 -16.79 15.16 10.17
C ALA A 338 -17.00 16.25 9.11
N THR A 339 -17.02 15.86 7.83
CA THR A 339 -17.27 16.82 6.75
C THR A 339 -18.68 17.41 6.86
N ARG A 340 -19.69 16.58 7.19
CA ARG A 340 -21.07 17.02 7.36
C ARG A 340 -21.25 17.97 8.55
N ALA A 341 -20.38 17.92 9.55
CA ALA A 341 -20.39 18.85 10.67
C ALA A 341 -19.95 20.27 10.28
N LEU A 342 -19.39 20.47 9.09
CA LEU A 342 -19.00 21.75 8.54
C LEU A 342 -20.04 22.20 7.53
N SER A 343 -20.44 23.48 7.56
CA SER A 343 -21.25 24.03 6.48
C SER A 343 -20.45 24.11 5.18
N PRO A 344 -21.09 24.11 3.99
CA PRO A 344 -20.39 24.30 2.71
C PRO A 344 -19.52 25.57 2.68
N ALA A 345 -19.98 26.65 3.32
CA ALA A 345 -19.22 27.90 3.44
C ALA A 345 -17.93 27.73 4.26
N GLN A 346 -17.98 26.98 5.37
CA GLN A 346 -16.79 26.67 6.17
C GLN A 346 -15.79 25.79 5.40
N VAL A 347 -16.27 24.82 4.65
CA VAL A 347 -15.41 24.02 3.75
C VAL A 347 -14.73 24.91 2.71
N GLY A 348 -15.50 25.82 2.08
CA GLY A 348 -14.97 26.80 1.13
C GLY A 348 -13.91 27.72 1.75
N GLU A 349 -14.14 28.22 2.97
CA GLU A 349 -13.19 29.06 3.70
C GLU A 349 -11.87 28.31 4.01
N ILE A 350 -11.96 27.04 4.41
CA ILE A 350 -10.77 26.20 4.69
C ILE A 350 -9.94 26.02 3.40
N ILE A 351 -10.59 25.72 2.28
CA ILE A 351 -9.90 25.54 0.99
C ILE A 351 -9.32 26.85 0.48
N ALA A 352 -10.05 27.95 0.58
CA ALA A 352 -9.53 29.29 0.22
C ALA A 352 -8.30 29.66 1.06
N THR A 353 -8.35 29.39 2.37
CA THR A 353 -7.22 29.64 3.28
C THR A 353 -6.02 28.75 2.91
N LEU A 354 -6.22 27.48 2.61
CA LEU A 354 -5.17 26.56 2.16
C LEU A 354 -4.46 27.10 0.91
N LEU A 355 -5.23 27.54 -0.09
CA LEU A 355 -4.69 28.11 -1.32
C LEU A 355 -4.00 29.46 -1.08
N ALA A 356 -4.54 30.32 -0.22
CA ALA A 356 -3.90 31.59 0.13
C ALA A 356 -2.54 31.35 0.83
N LEU A 357 -2.48 30.41 1.80
CA LEU A 357 -1.23 30.05 2.47
C LEU A 357 -0.21 29.45 1.49
N SER A 358 -0.67 28.64 0.54
CA SER A 358 0.23 28.06 -0.48
C SER A 358 0.87 29.13 -1.39
N ARG A 359 0.15 30.23 -1.68
CA ARG A 359 0.67 31.37 -2.48
C ARG A 359 1.63 32.24 -1.69
N LEU A 360 1.39 32.47 -0.40
CA LEU A 360 2.26 33.30 0.46
C LEU A 360 3.69 32.72 0.59
N LEU A 361 3.86 31.42 0.41
CA LEU A 361 5.16 30.75 0.43
C LEU A 361 6.02 31.08 -0.80
N ASP A 362 5.46 31.68 -1.87
CA ASP A 362 6.23 32.21 -3.02
C ASP A 362 7.22 33.30 -2.62
N GLY A 363 6.80 34.20 -1.74
CA GLY A 363 7.64 35.33 -1.31
C GLY A 363 8.85 34.91 -0.46
N GLN A 364 8.71 33.85 0.33
CA GLN A 364 9.77 33.39 1.23
C GLN A 364 10.86 32.55 0.51
N ILE A 365 10.47 31.76 -0.48
CA ILE A 365 11.42 30.96 -1.28
C ILE A 365 12.21 31.87 -2.22
N ALA A 366 11.59 32.88 -2.81
CA ALA A 366 12.27 33.85 -3.67
C ALA A 366 13.31 34.67 -2.90
N HIS A 367 13.04 35.07 -1.67
CA HIS A 367 13.99 35.83 -0.84
C HIS A 367 15.18 34.99 -0.33
N SER A 368 15.02 33.69 -0.12
CA SER A 368 16.14 32.82 0.29
C SER A 368 17.12 32.55 -0.86
N HIS A 369 16.67 32.63 -2.12
CA HIS A 369 17.53 32.47 -3.30
C HIS A 369 18.23 33.78 -3.71
N CYS A 370 17.65 34.96 -3.39
CA CYS A 370 18.28 36.23 -3.67
C CYS A 370 19.36 36.67 -2.67
N SER A 371 19.35 36.15 -1.45
CA SER A 371 20.34 36.50 -0.43
C SER A 371 21.67 35.73 -0.53
N GLY A 372 21.77 34.73 -1.43
CA GLY A 372 22.97 33.90 -1.65
C GLY A 372 23.92 34.40 -2.76
N HIS A 373 23.59 35.46 -3.52
CA HIS A 373 24.37 35.89 -4.69
C HIS A 373 24.94 37.30 -4.56
N HIS A 374 25.71 37.60 -3.50
CA HIS A 374 26.65 38.71 -3.50
C HIS A 374 27.96 38.22 -2.88
N ASN A 375 28.85 37.73 -3.72
CA ASN A 375 30.31 37.84 -3.76
C ASN A 375 30.95 36.62 -4.44
N ALA A 376 30.95 36.61 -5.76
CA ALA A 376 31.95 35.88 -6.51
C ALA A 376 32.36 36.77 -7.71
N ARG A 377 33.56 37.35 -7.61
CA ARG A 377 34.22 38.02 -8.75
C ARG A 377 34.52 36.96 -9.80
N VAL A 378 33.95 37.13 -10.99
CA VAL A 378 34.23 36.32 -12.17
C VAL A 378 35.55 36.81 -12.78
N HIS A 379 36.56 35.93 -12.87
CA HIS A 379 37.67 36.05 -13.79
C HIS A 379 37.34 35.28 -15.08
N PRO A 380 37.61 35.82 -16.27
CA PRO A 380 37.32 35.14 -17.52
C PRO A 380 38.35 34.04 -17.80
N ALA A 381 37.85 32.82 -18.07
CA ALA A 381 38.67 31.69 -18.53
C ALA A 381 38.95 31.78 -20.02
N GLN A 382 40.19 31.48 -20.41
CA GLN A 382 40.63 31.32 -21.80
C GLN A 382 40.20 29.97 -22.36
N PRO A 383 40.03 29.82 -23.69
CA PRO A 383 39.60 28.57 -24.31
C PRO A 383 40.78 27.62 -24.53
N GLU A 384 40.57 26.34 -24.16
CA GLU A 384 41.48 25.24 -24.52
C GLU A 384 41.08 24.57 -25.85
N PRO A 385 42.04 23.96 -26.56
CA PRO A 385 41.82 23.40 -27.89
C PRO A 385 41.30 21.97 -27.88
N ALA A 386 40.62 21.62 -28.97
CA ALA A 386 40.02 20.31 -29.23
C ALA A 386 41.03 19.15 -29.25
N ALA A 387 40.68 18.02 -28.65
CA ALA A 387 41.41 16.74 -28.74
C ALA A 387 40.55 15.67 -29.42
N ASP A 388 41.21 14.85 -30.20
CA ASP A 388 40.85 13.79 -31.13
C ASP A 388 40.33 12.50 -30.40
N PRO A 389 39.47 11.69 -31.02
CA PRO A 389 38.94 10.50 -30.38
C PRO A 389 39.81 9.27 -30.64
N GLY A 390 40.14 8.54 -29.57
CA GLY A 390 40.89 7.28 -29.70
C GLY A 390 40.89 6.43 -28.43
N VAL A 391 40.30 5.25 -28.57
CA VAL A 391 40.60 3.97 -27.93
C VAL A 391 40.22 3.77 -26.47
N ASP A 392 39.30 2.79 -26.26
CA ASP A 392 38.85 2.18 -25.02
C ASP A 392 39.98 1.60 -24.15
N GLU A 393 39.99 1.97 -22.86
CA GLU A 393 40.62 1.19 -21.80
C GLU A 393 39.66 1.01 -20.62
N PRO A 394 39.75 -0.13 -19.87
CA PRO A 394 38.76 -0.48 -18.85
C PRO A 394 38.88 0.37 -17.59
N HIS A 395 37.78 0.93 -17.15
CA HIS A 395 37.68 1.79 -15.97
C HIS A 395 38.11 1.09 -14.67
N ARG A 396 39.21 1.53 -14.10
CA ARG A 396 39.58 1.32 -12.70
C ARG A 396 38.83 2.32 -11.85
N VAL A 397 38.21 1.82 -10.76
CA VAL A 397 37.58 2.67 -9.73
C VAL A 397 38.65 3.57 -9.11
N GLY A 398 38.49 4.88 -9.20
CA GLY A 398 39.43 5.84 -8.66
C GLY A 398 39.43 5.93 -7.13
N PRO A 399 40.50 6.46 -6.53
CA PRO A 399 40.69 6.52 -5.08
C PRO A 399 39.64 7.36 -4.33
N GLU A 400 38.91 8.25 -4.98
CA GLU A 400 37.88 9.10 -4.37
C GLU A 400 36.66 8.33 -3.87
N ALA A 401 36.28 7.22 -4.52
CA ALA A 401 35.17 6.36 -4.07
C ALA A 401 35.51 5.61 -2.77
N LEU A 402 36.79 5.40 -2.47
CA LEU A 402 37.26 4.77 -1.23
C LEU A 402 37.29 5.73 -0.05
N ASP A 403 37.49 7.03 -0.29
CA ASP A 403 37.48 8.05 0.76
C ASP A 403 36.06 8.42 1.20
N GLU A 404 35.07 8.38 0.31
CA GLU A 404 33.65 8.50 0.68
C GLU A 404 33.18 7.32 1.57
N LEU A 405 33.68 6.11 1.31
CA LEU A 405 33.40 4.94 2.15
C LEU A 405 34.07 5.02 3.53
N ARG A 406 35.23 5.70 3.63
CA ARG A 406 35.90 5.96 4.93
C ARG A 406 35.19 7.02 5.75
N ALA A 407 34.59 8.01 5.11
CA ALA A 407 33.79 9.04 5.77
C ALA A 407 32.47 8.48 6.33
N ALA A 408 31.99 7.34 5.81
CA ALA A 408 30.81 6.62 6.30
C ALA A 408 31.10 5.66 7.47
N GLY A 409 32.31 5.65 8.06
CA GLY A 409 32.61 4.91 9.28
C GLY A 409 33.09 3.47 9.10
N VAL A 410 33.43 3.02 7.91
CA VAL A 410 33.96 1.67 7.67
C VAL A 410 35.46 1.63 7.90
N ARG A 411 35.92 1.04 9.03
CA ARG A 411 37.34 0.86 9.36
C ARG A 411 37.78 -0.59 9.11
N ARG A 412 38.99 -0.77 8.51
CA ARG A 412 39.68 -2.06 8.43
C ARG A 412 40.29 -2.44 9.78
N LEU A 413 40.15 -3.68 10.16
CA LEU A 413 40.79 -4.26 11.35
C LEU A 413 42.30 -4.51 11.09
N ALA A 414 43.14 -4.11 12.01
CA ALA A 414 44.54 -4.49 12.10
C ALA A 414 44.71 -5.58 13.18
N ASP A 415 45.69 -6.46 12.96
CA ASP A 415 46.05 -7.70 13.63
C ASP A 415 46.40 -7.55 15.11
N PRO A 416 46.17 -8.57 15.98
CA PRO A 416 46.34 -8.46 17.42
C PRO A 416 47.68 -9.06 17.88
N GLN A 417 48.40 -8.38 18.75
CA GLN A 417 49.37 -9.05 19.62
C GLN A 417 49.36 -8.48 21.07
N HIS A 418 49.22 -9.43 22.02
CA HIS A 418 49.68 -9.54 23.39
C HIS A 418 49.05 -8.73 24.57
N GLY A 419 48.71 -9.51 25.62
CA GLY A 419 48.92 -9.12 27.02
C GLY A 419 47.82 -9.52 28.02
N VAL A 420 48.16 -10.51 28.86
CA VAL A 420 47.37 -11.12 29.96
C VAL A 420 47.38 -10.22 31.21
N THR A 421 46.30 -10.09 32.02
CA THR A 421 46.18 -10.53 33.44
C THR A 421 44.93 -9.99 34.18
N HIS A 422 44.33 -10.92 34.96
CA HIS A 422 43.60 -10.91 36.25
C HIS A 422 42.29 -10.11 36.50
N ARG A 423 41.30 -10.94 36.78
CA ARG A 423 40.12 -10.99 37.66
C ARG A 423 39.77 -9.75 38.51
N GLU A 424 38.48 -9.35 38.41
CA GLU A 424 37.56 -9.32 39.57
C GLU A 424 36.10 -9.18 39.07
N GLN A 425 35.18 -9.84 39.80
CA GLN A 425 33.75 -9.93 39.48
C GLN A 425 33.01 -8.70 40.03
N ALA A 426 32.17 -8.08 39.21
CA ALA A 426 31.07 -7.21 39.64
C ALA A 426 29.89 -7.29 38.64
N PRO A 427 28.64 -7.03 39.07
CA PRO A 427 27.44 -7.50 38.38
C PRO A 427 27.05 -6.63 37.19
N CYS A 428 26.58 -7.29 36.12
CA CYS A 428 26.07 -6.66 34.92
C CYS A 428 24.88 -5.73 35.20
N ARG A 429 25.13 -4.45 35.11
CA ARG A 429 24.13 -3.43 34.78
C ARG A 429 24.80 -2.42 33.84
N GLU A 430 24.15 -2.23 32.66
CA GLU A 430 24.44 -1.31 31.58
C GLU A 430 24.93 -1.98 30.29
N VAL A 431 23.98 -2.28 29.41
CA VAL A 431 24.26 -2.46 27.98
C VAL A 431 24.32 -1.05 27.39
N VAL A 432 25.53 -0.53 27.19
CA VAL A 432 25.67 0.87 26.75
C VAL A 432 25.73 1.03 25.23
N HIS A 433 26.26 0.09 24.48
CA HIS A 433 26.24 0.11 23.00
C HIS A 433 26.55 -1.27 22.42
N ALA A 434 25.77 -1.68 21.43
CA ALA A 434 26.11 -2.80 20.54
C ALA A 434 26.53 -2.23 19.17
N GLU A 435 27.80 -2.41 18.79
CA GLU A 435 28.29 -2.11 17.45
C GLU A 435 28.05 -3.32 16.53
N VAL A 436 27.37 -3.07 15.40
CA VAL A 436 27.17 -4.07 14.36
C VAL A 436 28.04 -3.70 13.17
N GLN A 437 28.98 -4.56 12.83
CA GLN A 437 29.78 -4.43 11.61
C GLN A 437 29.16 -5.24 10.48
N ILE A 438 28.97 -4.59 9.34
CA ILE A 438 28.47 -5.23 8.11
C ILE A 438 29.61 -5.30 7.11
N GLU A 439 29.98 -6.49 6.73
CA GLU A 439 30.97 -6.73 5.69
C GLU A 439 30.25 -7.16 4.42
N VAL A 440 30.51 -6.47 3.31
CA VAL A 440 29.91 -6.75 2.01
C VAL A 440 30.99 -7.31 1.10
N GLU A 441 30.85 -8.57 0.72
CA GLU A 441 31.77 -9.25 -0.19
C GLU A 441 31.11 -9.42 -1.57
N LEU A 442 31.78 -8.95 -2.61
CA LEU A 442 31.36 -9.09 -4.00
C LEU A 442 31.99 -10.35 -4.57
N ILE A 443 31.19 -11.38 -4.85
CA ILE A 443 31.66 -12.64 -5.42
C ILE A 443 31.38 -12.64 -6.93
N PRO A 444 32.41 -12.80 -7.80
CA PRO A 444 32.20 -12.99 -9.23
C PRO A 444 31.51 -14.33 -9.49
N GLY A 445 30.36 -14.32 -10.17
CA GLY A 445 29.64 -15.55 -10.53
C GLY A 445 30.44 -16.40 -11.53
N GLN A 446 30.71 -17.66 -11.22
CA GLN A 446 31.20 -18.64 -12.17
C GLN A 446 30.02 -19.22 -12.94
N CYS A 447 30.00 -19.03 -14.26
CA CYS A 447 29.06 -19.70 -15.16
C CYS A 447 29.54 -21.12 -15.47
N HIS A 448 28.75 -22.14 -15.15
CA HIS A 448 28.92 -23.46 -15.73
C HIS A 448 28.23 -23.52 -17.10
N PRO A 449 28.89 -24.08 -18.15
CA PRO A 449 28.28 -24.20 -19.47
C PRO A 449 27.24 -25.33 -19.46
N LEU A 450 26.00 -24.98 -19.86
CA LEU A 450 24.99 -25.97 -20.22
C LEU A 450 25.33 -26.55 -21.60
N GLY A 451 25.27 -27.89 -21.73
CA GLY A 451 25.55 -28.62 -22.93
C GLY A 451 24.59 -28.37 -24.10
N PRO A 452 24.90 -28.84 -25.31
CA PRO A 452 24.29 -28.37 -26.53
C PRO A 452 22.99 -29.08 -26.87
N SER A 453 21.90 -28.34 -27.06
CA SER A 453 20.81 -28.72 -27.95
C SER A 453 20.37 -27.46 -28.70
N GLY A 454 20.55 -27.52 -30.04
CA GLY A 454 20.36 -26.43 -30.95
C GLY A 454 18.91 -26.04 -31.14
N ASP A 455 18.64 -24.76 -31.44
CA ASP A 455 18.22 -24.29 -32.74
C ASP A 455 18.08 -22.75 -32.75
N GLN A 456 18.41 -22.23 -33.92
CA GLN A 456 18.55 -20.90 -34.41
C GLN A 456 17.45 -19.88 -34.01
N PHE A 457 17.83 -18.67 -33.55
CA PHE A 457 17.61 -17.39 -34.21
C PHE A 457 18.38 -16.29 -33.44
N GLY A 458 19.26 -15.60 -34.19
CA GLY A 458 20.20 -14.64 -33.66
C GLY A 458 19.58 -13.27 -33.29
N GLN A 459 20.00 -12.76 -32.14
CA GLN A 459 20.26 -11.34 -31.85
C GLN A 459 21.36 -11.25 -30.77
N PRO A 460 22.19 -10.16 -30.72
CA PRO A 460 23.40 -10.11 -29.92
C PRO A 460 23.08 -10.06 -28.43
N GLY A 461 23.79 -10.92 -27.67
CA GLY A 461 23.58 -11.15 -26.25
C GLY A 461 23.92 -9.95 -25.38
N VAL A 462 23.04 -9.63 -24.47
CA VAL A 462 23.30 -8.80 -23.28
C VAL A 462 23.85 -9.72 -22.19
N ASP A 463 25.09 -9.46 -21.78
CA ASP A 463 25.81 -10.20 -20.74
C ASP A 463 25.17 -9.87 -19.37
N HIS A 464 24.32 -10.74 -18.87
CA HIS A 464 23.71 -10.62 -17.54
C HIS A 464 24.70 -11.12 -16.48
N ARG A 465 25.50 -10.21 -15.92
CA ARG A 465 26.29 -10.47 -14.71
C ARG A 465 25.38 -10.47 -13.50
N HIS A 466 25.15 -11.62 -12.89
CA HIS A 466 24.47 -11.75 -11.62
C HIS A 466 25.41 -11.31 -10.49
N LEU A 467 25.05 -10.23 -9.80
CA LEU A 467 25.75 -9.75 -8.61
C LEU A 467 25.17 -10.48 -7.38
N LEU A 468 25.97 -11.34 -6.77
CA LEU A 468 25.64 -11.99 -5.50
C LEU A 468 26.28 -11.19 -4.35
N VAL A 469 25.46 -10.66 -3.46
CA VAL A 469 25.91 -9.94 -2.26
C VAL A 469 25.72 -10.85 -1.04
N ARG A 470 26.81 -11.17 -0.37
CA ARG A 470 26.79 -11.91 0.90
C ARG A 470 26.98 -10.94 2.05
N VAL A 471 25.99 -10.88 2.96
CA VAL A 471 26.05 -10.05 4.17
C VAL A 471 26.44 -10.96 5.34
N CYS A 472 27.65 -10.78 5.88
CA CYS A 472 28.10 -11.48 7.08
C CYS A 472 27.87 -10.60 8.31
N ARG A 473 27.32 -11.17 9.38
CA ARG A 473 26.95 -10.47 10.62
C ARG A 473 27.79 -10.96 11.76
N ALA A 474 28.45 -10.06 12.48
CA ALA A 474 29.07 -10.34 13.76
C ALA A 474 28.51 -9.34 14.81
N VAL A 475 27.95 -9.87 15.90
CA VAL A 475 27.51 -9.06 17.05
C VAL A 475 28.54 -9.22 18.15
N ARG A 476 29.20 -8.14 18.58
CA ARG A 476 30.02 -8.10 19.80
C ARG A 476 29.27 -7.35 20.87
N CYS A 477 29.07 -7.98 22.01
CA CYS A 477 28.62 -7.29 23.22
C CYS A 477 29.83 -6.68 23.90
N ALA A 478 29.80 -5.37 24.17
CA ALA A 478 30.82 -4.72 24.99
C ALA A 478 30.69 -5.22 26.45
N GLY A 479 31.69 -5.97 26.92
CA GLY A 479 31.73 -6.50 28.30
C GLY A 479 32.04 -8.00 28.43
N ALA A 480 32.13 -8.75 27.32
CA ALA A 480 32.57 -10.15 27.37
C ALA A 480 34.09 -10.22 27.52
N ALA A 481 34.58 -10.94 28.56
CA ALA A 481 35.99 -11.21 28.76
C ALA A 481 36.57 -11.99 27.57
N ALA A 482 37.77 -11.61 27.15
CA ALA A 482 38.51 -12.26 26.09
C ALA A 482 38.73 -13.74 26.41
N GLY A 483 38.07 -14.65 25.70
CA GLY A 483 38.29 -16.09 25.84
C GLY A 483 37.14 -17.03 25.59
N GLU A 484 35.90 -16.54 25.42
CA GLU A 484 34.81 -17.45 25.05
C GLU A 484 34.70 -17.61 23.53
N PRO A 485 34.51 -18.84 23.01
CA PRO A 485 34.41 -19.07 21.56
C PRO A 485 33.10 -18.50 21.02
N VAL A 486 33.23 -17.71 19.97
CA VAL A 486 32.09 -17.26 19.14
C VAL A 486 31.49 -18.51 18.48
N VAL A 487 30.26 -18.84 18.83
CA VAL A 487 29.51 -19.90 18.17
C VAL A 487 29.09 -19.38 16.80
N PRO A 488 29.56 -19.96 15.70
CA PRO A 488 29.07 -19.62 14.39
C PRO A 488 27.63 -20.14 14.26
N LEU A 489 26.69 -19.28 13.87
CA LEU A 489 25.35 -19.71 13.46
C LEU A 489 25.46 -20.48 12.14
N GLU A 490 24.91 -21.68 12.10
CA GLU A 490 24.87 -22.55 10.93
C GLU A 490 24.18 -21.89 9.73
N PRO A 491 24.54 -22.23 8.47
CA PRO A 491 24.00 -21.60 7.25
C PRO A 491 22.58 -22.07 6.91
N GLY A 492 21.66 -22.04 7.85
CA GLY A 492 20.28 -22.49 7.69
C GLY A 492 19.24 -21.52 8.23
N ASP A 493 19.62 -20.48 8.95
CA ASP A 493 18.67 -19.59 9.59
C ASP A 493 18.09 -18.53 8.62
N LEU A 494 16.83 -18.62 8.44
CA LEU A 494 15.83 -18.02 7.56
C LEU A 494 15.85 -16.50 7.34
N VAL A 495 16.84 -15.77 7.77
CA VAL A 495 16.91 -14.30 7.59
C VAL A 495 17.45 -13.91 6.22
N GLN A 496 18.24 -14.76 5.58
CA GLN A 496 18.89 -14.49 4.28
C GLN A 496 17.88 -14.44 3.12
N ASP A 497 16.83 -15.24 3.17
CA ASP A 497 15.87 -15.40 2.06
C ASP A 497 14.79 -14.29 2.02
N ARG A 498 14.53 -13.60 3.16
CA ARG A 498 13.51 -12.55 3.24
C ARG A 498 13.97 -11.18 2.72
N LEU A 499 15.22 -10.82 2.90
CA LEU A 499 15.74 -9.51 2.47
C LEU A 499 15.91 -9.41 0.95
N LEU A 500 16.33 -10.49 0.30
CA LEU A 500 16.52 -10.51 -1.16
C LEU A 500 15.20 -10.56 -1.95
N ARG A 501 14.09 -11.00 -1.34
CA ARG A 501 12.77 -11.04 -1.97
C ARG A 501 12.01 -9.71 -1.90
N GLN A 502 12.49 -8.72 -1.16
CA GLN A 502 11.79 -7.43 -0.99
C GLN A 502 12.23 -6.33 -1.97
N VAL A 503 13.20 -6.58 -2.83
CA VAL A 503 13.61 -5.60 -3.85
C VAL A 503 12.85 -5.90 -5.15
N PRO A 504 11.88 -5.06 -5.57
CA PRO A 504 11.13 -5.30 -6.80
C PRO A 504 12.05 -5.23 -8.01
N PRO A 505 11.95 -6.16 -8.99
CA PRO A 505 12.76 -6.15 -10.22
C PRO A 505 12.65 -4.85 -11.05
N ALA A 506 11.55 -4.11 -10.89
CA ALA A 506 11.33 -2.84 -11.58
C ALA A 506 12.27 -1.71 -11.13
N ARG A 507 12.78 -1.74 -9.88
CA ARG A 507 13.78 -0.76 -9.42
C ARG A 507 15.19 -1.03 -9.94
N LEU A 508 15.46 -2.26 -10.33
CA LEU A 508 16.74 -2.62 -10.97
C LEU A 508 16.79 -2.24 -12.46
N ARG A 509 15.64 -2.14 -13.15
CA ARG A 509 15.62 -1.76 -14.57
C ARG A 509 15.69 -0.24 -14.82
N ALA A 510 15.26 0.59 -13.87
CA ALA A 510 15.36 2.05 -13.99
C ALA A 510 16.78 2.60 -13.74
N ALA A 511 17.73 1.75 -13.31
CA ALA A 511 19.11 2.13 -13.06
C ALA A 511 20.01 2.00 -14.30
N ASP A 512 19.49 1.49 -15.42
CA ASP A 512 20.31 1.21 -16.63
C ASP A 512 20.72 2.46 -17.42
N GLU A 513 20.16 3.65 -17.15
CA GLU A 513 20.55 4.87 -17.87
C GLU A 513 21.47 5.83 -17.09
N GLN A 514 21.60 5.66 -15.76
CA GLN A 514 22.61 6.40 -14.96
C GLN A 514 23.02 5.59 -13.73
N TYR A 515 23.94 4.66 -13.91
CA TYR A 515 24.47 3.83 -12.83
C TYR A 515 25.32 4.66 -11.87
N GLN A 516 24.76 5.07 -10.72
CA GLN A 516 25.52 5.59 -9.59
C GLN A 516 25.56 4.55 -8.46
N PRO A 517 26.67 3.80 -8.30
CA PRO A 517 26.83 2.77 -7.26
C PRO A 517 26.60 3.29 -5.84
N ALA A 518 26.95 4.55 -5.59
CA ALA A 518 26.78 5.21 -4.29
C ALA A 518 25.30 5.37 -3.86
N ALA A 519 24.36 5.50 -4.79
CA ALA A 519 22.93 5.63 -4.48
C ALA A 519 22.31 4.28 -4.06
N VAL A 520 22.75 3.19 -4.66
CA VAL A 520 22.31 1.84 -4.31
C VAL A 520 22.86 1.43 -2.94
N LEU A 521 24.12 1.76 -2.65
CA LEU A 521 24.74 1.49 -1.36
C LEU A 521 24.14 2.33 -0.22
N ARG A 522 23.76 3.58 -0.45
CA ARG A 522 23.01 4.40 0.53
C ARG A 522 21.64 3.81 0.81
N GLY A 523 20.90 3.39 -0.20
CA GLY A 523 19.59 2.74 -0.02
C GLY A 523 19.66 1.42 0.78
N LEU A 524 20.74 0.66 0.63
CA LEU A 524 20.98 -0.57 1.40
C LEU A 524 21.40 -0.27 2.86
N ALA A 525 22.19 0.78 3.08
CA ALA A 525 22.58 1.22 4.42
C ALA A 525 21.38 1.74 5.22
N ASP A 526 20.50 2.56 4.61
CA ASP A 526 19.27 3.06 5.23
C ASP A 526 18.28 1.93 5.60
N MET A 527 18.21 0.87 4.78
CA MET A 527 17.39 -0.31 5.07
C MET A 527 17.96 -1.14 6.22
N ALA A 528 19.29 -1.26 6.31
CA ALA A 528 19.96 -1.96 7.40
C ALA A 528 19.81 -1.23 8.73
N GLU A 529 19.88 0.10 8.75
CA GLU A 529 19.70 0.93 9.94
C GLU A 529 18.25 0.88 10.45
N THR A 530 17.26 0.89 9.55
CA THR A 530 15.84 0.75 9.90
C THR A 530 15.54 -0.65 10.49
N GLY A 531 16.12 -1.71 9.94
CA GLY A 531 15.99 -3.07 10.46
C GLY A 531 16.63 -3.21 11.85
N LEU A 532 17.75 -2.53 12.10
CA LEU A 532 18.44 -2.52 13.38
C LEU A 532 17.64 -1.80 14.47
N GLN A 533 17.03 -0.66 14.17
CA GLN A 533 16.17 0.08 15.08
C GLN A 533 14.93 -0.72 15.50
N MET A 534 14.34 -1.50 14.59
CA MET A 534 13.22 -2.40 14.91
C MET A 534 13.63 -3.53 15.85
N LEU A 535 14.80 -4.16 15.61
CA LEU A 535 15.32 -5.24 16.47
C LEU A 535 15.73 -4.76 17.86
N THR A 536 16.33 -3.57 17.95
CA THR A 536 16.70 -2.97 19.23
C THR A 536 15.47 -2.62 20.08
N ARG A 537 14.40 -2.14 19.46
CA ARG A 537 13.10 -1.94 20.12
C ARG A 537 12.46 -3.23 20.62
N GLN A 538 12.53 -4.32 19.85
CA GLN A 538 12.01 -5.63 20.28
C GLN A 538 12.79 -6.22 21.47
N MET A 539 14.13 -6.05 21.51
CA MET A 539 14.96 -6.53 22.62
C MET A 539 14.79 -5.71 23.90
N LEU A 540 14.50 -4.41 23.80
CA LEU A 540 14.29 -3.54 24.96
C LEU A 540 12.89 -3.67 25.60
N HIS A 541 11.92 -4.28 24.93
CA HIS A 541 10.53 -4.41 25.40
C HIS A 541 10.16 -5.81 25.89
N ASN A 542 11.10 -6.77 25.97
CA ASN A 542 10.83 -8.11 26.51
C ASN A 542 11.90 -8.51 27.56
N PRO A 543 11.75 -8.10 28.84
CA PRO A 543 12.69 -8.42 29.90
C PRO A 543 12.61 -9.87 30.40
N ASP A 544 11.63 -10.69 29.99
CA ASP A 544 11.31 -12.00 30.62
C ASP A 544 11.75 -13.24 29.82
N SER A 545 12.71 -13.14 28.91
CA SER A 545 13.18 -14.30 28.13
C SER A 545 14.17 -15.22 28.86
N ARG A 546 14.14 -15.28 30.21
CA ARG A 546 14.90 -16.24 31.02
C ARG A 546 13.99 -17.08 31.91
N GLN A 547 13.06 -17.84 31.34
CA GLN A 547 12.51 -19.02 32.01
C GLN A 547 12.92 -20.28 31.25
N PRO A 548 13.41 -21.35 31.95
CA PRO A 548 13.65 -22.63 31.30
C PRO A 548 12.35 -23.22 30.81
N ALA A 549 12.39 -23.88 29.66
CA ALA A 549 11.26 -24.57 29.08
C ALA A 549 10.65 -25.58 30.08
N PRO A 550 9.32 -25.65 30.21
CA PRO A 550 8.70 -26.67 31.05
C PRO A 550 8.89 -28.06 30.38
N ASP A 551 9.27 -29.02 31.21
CA ASP A 551 9.35 -30.45 30.86
C ASP A 551 7.97 -30.94 30.37
N TRP A 552 7.90 -31.35 29.11
CA TRP A 552 6.75 -32.08 28.57
C TRP A 552 6.87 -33.57 28.86
N PRO A 553 5.82 -34.25 29.34
CA PRO A 553 5.86 -35.71 29.54
C PRO A 553 5.93 -36.45 28.20
N THR A 554 6.88 -37.37 28.11
CA THR A 554 7.14 -38.23 26.95
C THR A 554 6.24 -39.48 26.92
N ASP A 555 4.94 -39.36 27.07
CA ASP A 555 4.07 -40.53 26.90
C ASP A 555 2.80 -40.11 26.18
N ILE A 556 2.76 -40.28 24.85
CA ILE A 556 1.62 -40.65 23.99
C ILE A 556 2.12 -40.81 22.56
N LEU A 557 2.65 -41.99 22.24
CA LEU A 557 2.69 -42.51 20.87
C LEU A 557 1.75 -43.76 20.85
N PRO A 558 0.73 -43.84 20.01
CA PRO A 558 0.05 -45.07 19.74
C PRO A 558 0.81 -45.92 18.72
N PRO A 559 0.72 -47.26 18.77
CA PRO A 559 1.50 -48.18 17.94
C PRO A 559 0.84 -48.44 16.60
N HIS A 560 1.70 -48.57 15.61
CA HIS A 560 1.63 -49.35 14.36
C HIS A 560 0.46 -49.23 13.37
N GLY A 561 0.79 -48.77 12.17
CA GLY A 561 0.61 -49.68 11.03
C GLY A 561 -0.33 -49.23 9.92
N ARG A 562 0.31 -49.08 8.77
CA ARG A 562 -0.09 -49.31 7.37
C ARG A 562 -0.36 -48.08 6.50
N ALA A 563 0.50 -48.04 5.52
CA ALA A 563 0.38 -47.31 4.27
C ALA A 563 -0.88 -47.74 3.49
N ILE A 564 -1.57 -46.73 2.97
CA ILE A 564 -2.06 -46.67 1.58
C ILE A 564 -1.96 -45.20 1.16
#